data_2a625a98a597e1abc5d4e8d244507b78
#
_entry.id   2a625a98a597e1abc5d4e8d244507b78
#
_cell.length_a   1.000
_cell.length_b   1.000
_cell.length_c   1.000
_cell.angle_alpha   90.00
_cell.angle_beta   90.00
_cell.angle_gamma   90.00
#
_symmetry.space_group_name_H-M   'P 1'
#
loop_
_entity.id
_entity.type
_entity.pdbx_description
1 polymer ?
#
loop_
_entity_poly.entity_id
_entity_poly.type
_entity_poly.pdbx_seq_one_letter_code
_entity_poly.pdbx_strand_id
1 'polypeptide(L)'
;KPLFRFRYADVLLMKAEAMERNDGDGRAEYNMVRAHAGLPARKSSLANILEDRQVVLAGETCHRQDLIRFGKFLKSSHLRRSVQSALSSSSIVFPIPQRSLAFNGKLVQNKGYEAME
;
A
#
# COMPACT_ATOMS: atom_id res chain seq x y z
N LYS A 1 -9.95 -0.37 21.22
CA LYS A 1 -10.65 0.12 20.01
C LYS A 1 -10.58 -0.99 18.98
N PRO A 2 -11.71 -1.49 18.43
CA PRO A 2 -11.66 -2.58 17.47
C PRO A 2 -10.93 -2.14 16.19
N LEU A 3 -10.05 -3.00 15.69
CA LEU A 3 -9.37 -2.80 14.42
C LEU A 3 -10.24 -3.41 13.31
N PHE A 4 -10.81 -2.57 12.46
CA PHE A 4 -11.56 -3.04 11.30
C PHE A 4 -10.57 -3.53 10.23
N ARG A 5 -10.69 -4.80 9.83
CA ARG A 5 -9.86 -5.38 8.76
C ARG A 5 -10.37 -5.02 7.36
N PHE A 6 -11.69 -4.86 7.23
CA PHE A 6 -12.34 -4.55 5.97
C PHE A 6 -13.43 -3.51 6.20
N ARG A 7 -13.47 -2.52 5.31
CA ARG A 7 -14.53 -1.51 5.24
C ARG A 7 -15.13 -1.50 3.84
N TYR A 8 -16.40 -1.13 3.72
CA TYR A 8 -17.05 -1.04 2.43
C TYR A 8 -16.37 -0.06 1.47
N ALA A 9 -15.86 1.06 2.00
CA ALA A 9 -15.05 2.01 1.23
C ALA A 9 -13.78 1.36 0.63
N ASP A 10 -13.09 0.50 1.40
CA ASP A 10 -11.93 -0.23 0.90
C ASP A 10 -12.31 -1.19 -0.24
N VAL A 11 -13.41 -1.92 -0.09
CA VAL A 11 -13.92 -2.84 -1.14
C VAL A 11 -14.26 -2.08 -2.42
N LEU A 12 -14.93 -0.93 -2.31
CA LEU A 12 -15.25 -0.09 -3.46
C LEU A 12 -14.00 0.44 -4.17
N LEU A 13 -13.02 0.89 -3.40
CA LEU A 13 -11.74 1.36 -3.97
C LEU A 13 -10.93 0.23 -4.59
N MET A 14 -10.94 -0.98 -4.00
CA MET A 14 -10.33 -2.17 -4.61
C MET A 14 -11.01 -2.54 -5.93
N LYS A 15 -12.35 -2.47 -5.98
CA LYS A 15 -13.10 -2.73 -7.22
C LYS A 15 -12.76 -1.71 -8.30
N ALA A 16 -12.76 -0.42 -7.95
CA ALA A 16 -12.37 0.65 -8.87
C ALA A 16 -10.95 0.45 -9.40
N GLU A 17 -9.99 0.11 -8.54
CA GLU A 17 -8.61 -0.20 -8.93
C GLU A 17 -8.54 -1.38 -9.88
N ALA A 18 -9.24 -2.47 -9.60
CA ALA A 18 -9.27 -3.65 -10.45
C ALA A 18 -9.84 -3.35 -11.83
N MET A 19 -10.89 -2.53 -11.90
CA MET A 19 -11.47 -2.10 -13.17
C MET A 19 -10.49 -1.25 -13.97
N GLU A 20 -9.84 -0.25 -13.37
CA GLU A 20 -8.83 0.58 -14.03
C GLU A 20 -7.61 -0.23 -14.53
N ARG A 21 -7.20 -1.28 -13.79
CA ARG A 21 -6.10 -2.16 -14.20
C ARG A 21 -6.47 -3.10 -15.36
N ASN A 22 -7.75 -3.33 -15.58
CA ASN A 22 -8.27 -4.15 -16.66
C ASN A 22 -8.89 -3.31 -17.81
N ASP A 23 -8.42 -2.08 -17.99
CA ASP A 23 -8.91 -1.14 -19.01
C ASP A 23 -10.43 -0.88 -18.93
N GLY A 24 -11.02 -1.07 -17.75
CA GLY A 24 -12.41 -0.76 -17.45
C GLY A 24 -12.58 0.64 -16.86
N ASP A 25 -13.81 0.99 -16.48
CA ASP A 25 -14.15 2.28 -15.89
C ASP A 25 -14.60 2.10 -14.42
N GLY A 26 -13.71 2.41 -13.48
CA GLY A 26 -13.97 2.36 -12.04
C GLY A 26 -14.62 3.63 -11.48
N ARG A 27 -15.09 4.54 -12.32
CA ARG A 27 -15.60 5.87 -11.93
C ARG A 27 -16.77 5.82 -10.96
N ALA A 28 -17.71 4.90 -11.15
CA ALA A 28 -18.89 4.79 -10.32
C ALA A 28 -18.53 4.45 -8.87
N GLU A 29 -17.75 3.42 -8.66
CA GLU A 29 -17.32 2.95 -7.35
C GLU A 29 -16.40 3.97 -6.66
N TYR A 30 -15.46 4.53 -7.42
CA TYR A 30 -14.54 5.55 -6.92
C TYR A 30 -15.28 6.80 -6.41
N ASN A 31 -16.21 7.35 -7.20
CA ASN A 31 -16.97 8.53 -6.82
C ASN A 31 -18.03 8.26 -5.75
N MET A 32 -18.49 7.03 -5.58
CA MET A 32 -19.35 6.66 -4.48
C MET A 32 -18.65 6.86 -3.13
N VAL A 33 -17.37 6.51 -3.03
CA VAL A 33 -16.55 6.76 -1.83
C VAL A 33 -16.34 8.26 -1.62
N ARG A 34 -16.04 9.00 -2.68
CA ARG A 34 -15.85 10.46 -2.61
C ARG A 34 -17.12 11.19 -2.17
N ALA A 35 -18.26 10.82 -2.73
CA ALA A 35 -19.55 11.40 -2.35
C ALA A 35 -19.88 11.16 -0.88
N HIS A 36 -19.62 9.97 -0.36
CA HIS A 36 -19.79 9.66 1.06
C HIS A 36 -18.88 10.51 1.96
N ALA A 37 -17.69 10.85 1.49
CA ALA A 37 -16.77 11.74 2.18
C ALA A 37 -17.06 13.24 1.99
N GLY A 38 -18.14 13.60 1.28
CA GLY A 38 -18.48 14.99 0.97
C GLY A 38 -17.54 15.66 -0.05
N LEU A 39 -16.83 14.87 -0.85
CA LEU A 39 -15.89 15.37 -1.84
C LEU A 39 -16.54 15.41 -3.24
N PRO A 40 -16.15 16.39 -4.08
CA PRO A 40 -16.65 16.46 -5.45
C PRO A 40 -16.20 15.26 -6.28
N ALA A 41 -16.97 14.89 -7.30
CA ALA A 41 -16.61 13.84 -8.23
C ALA A 41 -15.26 14.15 -8.92
N ARG A 42 -14.48 13.09 -9.16
CA ARG A 42 -13.15 13.18 -9.78
C ARG A 42 -12.98 12.07 -10.81
N LYS A 43 -12.13 12.29 -11.80
CA LYS A 43 -11.77 11.25 -12.76
C LYS A 43 -11.16 10.05 -12.03
N SER A 44 -11.63 8.85 -12.33
CA SER A 44 -11.01 7.62 -11.87
C SER A 44 -9.69 7.40 -12.61
N SER A 45 -8.64 7.14 -11.87
CA SER A 45 -7.32 6.72 -12.37
C SER A 45 -6.56 6.05 -11.24
N LEU A 46 -5.57 5.21 -11.56
CA LEU A 46 -4.76 4.54 -10.55
C LEU A 46 -4.08 5.53 -9.59
N ALA A 47 -3.58 6.66 -10.11
CA ALA A 47 -2.94 7.69 -9.28
C ALA A 47 -3.93 8.33 -8.29
N ASN A 48 -5.13 8.69 -8.77
CA ASN A 48 -6.18 9.30 -7.96
C ASN A 48 -6.74 8.32 -6.91
N ILE A 49 -6.90 7.04 -7.28
CA ILE A 49 -7.34 5.99 -6.35
C ILE A 49 -6.32 5.82 -5.24
N LEU A 50 -5.02 5.76 -5.54
CA LEU A 50 -3.98 5.66 -4.51
C LEU A 50 -4.01 6.85 -3.55
N GLU A 51 -4.14 8.07 -4.09
CA GLU A 51 -4.20 9.29 -3.29
C GLU A 51 -5.41 9.28 -2.34
N ASP A 52 -6.59 8.94 -2.83
CA ASP A 52 -7.79 8.87 -1.99
C ASP A 52 -7.74 7.71 -0.99
N ARG A 53 -7.14 6.56 -1.32
CA ARG A 53 -6.92 5.47 -0.37
C ARG A 53 -6.05 5.91 0.80
N GLN A 54 -5.02 6.72 0.55
CA GLN A 54 -4.14 7.25 1.61
C GLN A 54 -4.89 8.12 2.62
N VAL A 55 -5.91 8.84 2.16
CA VAL A 55 -6.72 9.72 3.02
C VAL A 55 -7.86 8.95 3.69
N VAL A 56 -8.65 8.22 2.91
CA VAL A 56 -9.85 7.50 3.39
C VAL A 56 -9.50 6.37 4.36
N LEU A 57 -8.38 5.67 4.12
CA LEU A 57 -7.91 4.56 4.93
C LEU A 57 -6.74 4.96 5.84
N ALA A 58 -6.59 6.24 6.15
CA ALA A 58 -5.54 6.74 7.01
C ALA A 58 -5.58 6.07 8.39
N GLY A 59 -4.45 5.54 8.84
CA GLY A 59 -4.33 4.84 10.12
C GLY A 59 -4.91 3.41 10.15
N GLU A 60 -5.33 2.88 9.00
CA GLU A 60 -5.91 1.53 8.88
C GLU A 60 -4.89 0.47 8.40
N THR A 61 -3.59 0.77 8.51
CA THR A 61 -2.47 -0.14 8.20
C THR A 61 -2.29 -0.56 6.73
N CYS A 62 -3.13 -0.07 5.82
CA CYS A 62 -3.10 -0.45 4.39
C CYS A 62 -2.02 0.29 3.58
N HIS A 63 -1.51 1.41 4.09
CA HIS A 63 -0.68 2.35 3.34
C HIS A 63 0.59 1.72 2.74
N ARG A 64 1.32 0.90 3.51
CA ARG A 64 2.53 0.24 3.03
C ARG A 64 2.24 -0.71 1.87
N GLN A 65 1.21 -1.52 2.00
CA GLN A 65 0.79 -2.48 0.97
C GLN A 65 0.35 -1.77 -0.32
N ASP A 66 -0.40 -0.69 -0.17
CA ASP A 66 -0.83 0.13 -1.30
C ASP A 66 0.36 0.73 -2.04
N LEU A 67 1.33 1.32 -1.33
CA LEU A 67 2.53 1.88 -1.93
C LEU A 67 3.37 0.83 -2.67
N ILE A 68 3.48 -0.39 -2.13
CA ILE A 68 4.19 -1.49 -2.80
C ILE A 68 3.44 -1.88 -4.08
N ARG A 69 2.13 -2.10 -4.00
CA ARG A 69 1.29 -2.52 -5.14
C ARG A 69 1.28 -1.49 -6.27
N PHE A 70 1.32 -0.21 -5.94
CA PHE A 70 1.38 0.89 -6.91
C PHE A 70 2.81 1.27 -7.34
N GLY A 71 3.84 0.56 -6.87
CA GLY A 71 5.24 0.83 -7.22
C GLY A 71 5.77 2.18 -6.70
N LYS A 72 5.22 2.68 -5.61
CA LYS A 72 5.59 3.97 -5.01
C LYS A 72 6.34 3.85 -3.68
N PHE A 73 6.49 2.64 -3.14
CA PHE A 73 7.06 2.44 -1.79
C PHE A 73 8.51 2.92 -1.66
N LEU A 74 9.33 2.69 -2.68
CA LEU A 74 10.74 3.09 -2.67
C LEU A 74 10.97 4.55 -3.04
N LYS A 75 9.94 5.24 -3.53
CA LYS A 75 10.04 6.65 -3.88
C LYS A 75 9.95 7.53 -2.65
N SER A 76 10.66 8.67 -2.66
CA SER A 76 10.52 9.68 -1.61
C SER A 76 9.09 10.21 -1.56
N SER A 77 8.54 10.35 -0.37
CA SER A 77 7.26 11.02 -0.14
C SER A 77 7.48 12.23 0.76
N HIS A 78 6.53 13.17 0.78
CA HIS A 78 6.66 14.34 1.65
C HIS A 78 6.67 13.99 3.15
N LEU A 79 6.12 12.85 3.52
CA LEU A 79 6.18 12.32 4.88
C LEU A 79 7.56 11.75 5.25
N ARG A 80 8.39 11.45 4.26
CA ARG A 80 9.76 10.93 4.41
C ARG A 80 10.83 11.93 3.99
N ARG A 81 10.53 13.23 4.04
CA ARG A 81 11.48 14.29 3.66
C ARG A 81 12.80 14.27 4.43
N SER A 82 12.80 13.76 5.66
CA SER A 82 13.99 13.66 6.50
C SER A 82 14.90 12.47 6.12
N VAL A 83 14.41 11.53 5.32
CA VAL A 83 15.17 10.37 4.86
C VAL A 83 15.56 10.62 3.41
N GLN A 84 16.70 11.29 3.20
CA GLN A 84 17.23 11.61 1.86
C GLN A 84 17.73 10.37 1.10
N SER A 85 17.88 9.22 1.74
CA SER A 85 18.26 7.99 1.07
C SER A 85 17.05 7.28 0.49
N ALA A 86 17.09 6.98 -0.80
CA ALA A 86 16.16 6.03 -1.39
C ALA A 86 16.20 4.71 -0.58
N LEU A 87 15.04 4.21 -0.19
CA LEU A 87 14.96 2.90 0.43
C LEU A 87 15.56 1.86 -0.53
N SER A 88 16.35 0.94 0.00
CA SER A 88 16.87 -0.15 -0.81
C SER A 88 15.72 -1.05 -1.30
N SER A 89 15.91 -1.73 -2.41
CA SER A 89 14.92 -2.68 -2.95
C SER A 89 14.56 -3.79 -1.93
N SER A 90 15.48 -4.14 -1.05
CA SER A 90 15.26 -5.08 0.05
C SER A 90 14.20 -4.60 1.05
N SER A 91 13.96 -3.29 1.19
CA SER A 91 12.96 -2.75 2.11
C SER A 91 11.52 -3.14 1.79
N ILE A 92 11.25 -3.67 0.60
CA ILE A 92 9.93 -4.20 0.21
C ILE A 92 9.59 -5.47 0.97
N VAL A 93 10.60 -6.29 1.27
CA VAL A 93 10.45 -7.58 1.95
C VAL A 93 10.98 -7.45 3.37
N PHE A 94 10.31 -8.07 4.34
CA PHE A 94 10.83 -8.13 5.70
C PHE A 94 11.95 -9.18 5.82
N PRO A 95 12.95 -8.96 6.68
CA PRO A 95 13.92 -10.00 6.99
C PRO A 95 13.26 -11.19 7.69
N ILE A 96 13.78 -12.39 7.43
CA ILE A 96 13.41 -13.57 8.19
C ILE A 96 13.99 -13.43 9.59
N PRO A 97 13.18 -13.60 10.67
CA PRO A 97 13.68 -13.48 12.03
C PRO A 97 14.84 -14.45 12.29
N GLN A 98 15.88 -13.95 12.96
CA GLN A 98 17.08 -14.75 13.30
C GLN A 98 16.73 -16.08 13.98
N ARG A 99 15.75 -16.04 14.89
CA ARG A 99 15.27 -17.24 15.57
C ARG A 99 14.75 -18.30 14.59
N SER A 100 14.04 -17.90 13.55
CA SER A 100 13.51 -18.83 12.54
C SER A 100 14.64 -19.45 11.70
N LEU A 101 15.66 -18.65 11.35
CA LEU A 101 16.86 -19.14 10.66
C LEU A 101 17.64 -20.14 11.51
N ALA A 102 17.76 -19.88 12.82
CA ALA A 102 18.45 -20.78 13.75
C ALA A 102 17.74 -22.14 13.92
N PHE A 103 16.39 -22.13 13.89
CA PHE A 103 15.61 -23.37 14.01
C PHE A 103 15.54 -24.20 12.73
N ASN A 104 15.69 -23.57 11.57
CA ASN A 104 15.59 -24.26 10.30
C ASN A 104 16.72 -23.86 9.37
N GLY A 105 17.77 -24.66 9.36
CA GLY A 105 18.97 -24.45 8.52
C GLY A 105 18.74 -24.52 7.01
N LYS A 106 17.51 -24.82 6.55
CA LYS A 106 17.14 -24.77 5.14
C LYS A 106 16.60 -23.40 4.72
N LEU A 107 16.34 -22.50 5.67
CA LEU A 107 15.93 -21.13 5.37
C LEU A 107 17.15 -20.30 4.98
N VAL A 108 16.98 -19.54 3.91
CA VAL A 108 17.97 -18.57 3.44
C VAL A 108 17.40 -17.17 3.64
N GLN A 109 18.20 -16.27 4.21
CA GLN A 109 17.79 -14.89 4.46
C GLN A 109 17.47 -14.17 3.15
N ASN A 110 16.51 -13.26 3.22
CA ASN A 110 16.16 -12.41 2.09
C ASN A 110 17.35 -11.51 1.70
N LYS A 111 17.53 -11.34 0.39
CA LYS A 111 18.61 -10.54 -0.16
C LYS A 111 18.63 -9.12 0.43
N GLY A 112 19.80 -8.68 0.85
CA GLY A 112 20.01 -7.38 1.48
C GLY A 112 19.94 -7.39 3.01
N TYR A 113 19.75 -8.58 3.62
CA TYR A 113 19.73 -8.79 5.06
C TYR A 113 20.74 -9.86 5.51
N GLU A 114 21.64 -10.28 4.60
CA GLU A 114 22.59 -11.37 4.85
C GLU A 114 23.62 -11.04 5.95
N ALA A 115 23.87 -9.76 6.23
CA ALA A 115 24.87 -9.28 7.18
C ALA A 115 24.30 -8.87 8.55
N MET A 116 23.05 -9.21 8.85
CA MET A 116 22.47 -8.96 10.19
C MET A 116 22.81 -10.13 11.11
N GLU A 117 24.05 -10.14 11.63
CA GLU A 117 24.49 -10.99 12.73
C GLU A 117 24.01 -10.46 14.09
#